data_c2aa21888ba90250b9e96aee4b677b2f
#
_entry.id   c2aa21888ba90250b9e96aee4b677b2f
#
_cell.length_a   1.000
_cell.length_b   1.000
_cell.length_c   1.000
_cell.angle_alpha   90.00
_cell.angle_beta   90.00
_cell.angle_gamma   90.00
#
_symmetry.space_group_name_H-M   'P 1'
#
loop_
_entity.id
_entity.type
_entity.pdbx_description
1 polymer ?
#
loop_
_entity_poly.entity_id
_entity_poly.type
_entity_poly.pdbx_seq_one_letter_code
_entity_poly.pdbx_strand_id
1 'polypeptide(L)'
;MTKKNLNYYLSLPYTFIIDWSDIDECFLGSIVELEHNMTCGKTREEVLSNLKEALVSYVTTSLNNNMVIPEPLNLKDFKGNITYRTSKERHYRLSKQAKLHGKSINTFIDEAIAEKLEMN
;
A
#
# COMPACT_ATOMS: atom_id res chain seq x y z
N MET A 1 7.72 23.59 13.57
CA MET A 1 6.89 22.65 12.79
C MET A 1 7.39 22.55 11.37
N THR A 2 7.59 21.33 10.91
CA THR A 2 8.03 21.09 9.54
C THR A 2 6.84 21.23 8.60
N LYS A 3 6.92 22.17 7.67
CA LYS A 3 5.87 22.38 6.70
C LYS A 3 5.96 21.28 5.63
N LYS A 4 4.82 20.65 5.29
CA LYS A 4 4.78 19.65 4.24
C LYS A 4 4.84 20.34 2.88
N ASN A 5 5.99 20.30 2.26
CA ASN A 5 6.24 20.88 0.95
C ASN A 5 6.38 19.79 -0.12
N LEU A 6 6.70 20.19 -1.35
CA LEU A 6 6.88 19.23 -2.45
C LEU A 6 7.90 18.16 -2.11
N ASN A 7 9.05 18.54 -1.57
CA ASN A 7 10.08 17.55 -1.21
C ASN A 7 9.60 16.55 -0.17
N TYR A 8 8.78 16.98 0.77
CA TYR A 8 8.19 16.09 1.76
C TYR A 8 7.40 14.98 1.05
N TYR A 9 6.49 15.35 0.15
CA TYR A 9 5.65 14.36 -0.54
C TYR A 9 6.45 13.47 -1.47
N LEU A 10 7.43 14.02 -2.17
CA LEU A 10 8.24 13.23 -3.10
C LEU A 10 9.14 12.22 -2.37
N SER A 11 9.40 12.41 -1.09
CA SER A 11 10.18 11.46 -0.29
C SER A 11 9.34 10.29 0.25
N LEU A 12 8.00 10.37 0.13
CA LEU A 12 7.12 9.33 0.66
C LEU A 12 7.08 8.11 -0.27
N PRO A 13 6.82 6.91 0.30
CA PRO A 13 6.84 5.66 -0.47
C PRO A 13 5.54 5.42 -1.24
N TYR A 14 5.20 6.29 -2.18
CA TYR A 14 4.05 6.07 -3.05
C TYR A 14 4.22 4.78 -3.85
N THR A 15 3.11 4.10 -4.09
CA THR A 15 3.10 2.81 -4.77
C THR A 15 2.77 2.99 -6.25
N PHE A 16 3.68 2.58 -7.12
CA PHE A 16 3.47 2.59 -8.56
C PHE A 16 3.14 1.19 -9.04
N ILE A 17 2.11 1.08 -9.88
CA ILE A 17 1.75 -0.18 -10.54
C ILE A 17 1.92 0.02 -12.03
N ILE A 18 2.63 -0.90 -12.68
CA ILE A 18 2.87 -0.87 -14.12
C ILE A 18 2.47 -2.23 -14.69
N ASP A 19 1.47 -2.24 -15.59
CA ASP A 19 0.93 -3.44 -16.20
C ASP A 19 0.90 -3.32 -17.72
N TRP A 20 1.05 -4.45 -18.40
CA TRP A 20 0.83 -4.50 -19.84
C TRP A 20 -0.66 -4.56 -20.15
N SER A 21 -1.09 -3.80 -21.15
CA SER A 21 -2.47 -3.83 -21.66
C SER A 21 -2.48 -4.36 -23.10
N ASP A 22 -3.09 -5.53 -23.29
CA ASP A 22 -3.26 -6.08 -24.64
C ASP A 22 -4.23 -5.25 -25.47
N ILE A 23 -5.19 -4.62 -24.82
CA ILE A 23 -6.20 -3.81 -25.50
C ILE A 23 -5.57 -2.53 -26.05
N ASP A 24 -4.79 -1.85 -25.21
CA ASP A 24 -4.17 -0.57 -25.58
C ASP A 24 -2.79 -0.75 -26.21
N GLU A 25 -2.27 -1.97 -26.20
CA GLU A 25 -0.95 -2.33 -26.74
C GLU A 25 0.16 -1.45 -26.18
N CYS A 26 0.13 -1.21 -24.86
CA CYS A 26 1.11 -0.42 -24.16
C CYS A 26 1.15 -0.81 -22.68
N PHE A 27 2.16 -0.30 -21.98
CA PHE A 27 2.19 -0.41 -20.52
C PHE A 27 1.36 0.71 -19.91
N LEU A 28 0.51 0.33 -18.96
CA LEU A 28 -0.28 1.28 -18.18
C LEU A 28 0.32 1.42 -16.80
N GLY A 29 0.36 2.64 -16.28
CA GLY A 29 0.86 2.90 -14.95
C GLY A 29 -0.11 3.70 -14.11
N SER A 30 -0.08 3.48 -12.81
CA SER A 30 -0.89 4.23 -11.86
C SER A 30 -0.17 4.40 -10.55
N ILE A 31 -0.58 5.43 -9.80
CA ILE A 31 -0.13 5.66 -8.43
C ILE A 31 -1.29 5.26 -7.53
N VAL A 32 -1.09 4.20 -6.75
CA VAL A 32 -2.16 3.56 -5.98
C VAL A 32 -2.90 4.53 -5.06
N GLU A 33 -2.15 5.38 -4.36
CA GLU A 33 -2.71 6.30 -3.37
C GLU A 33 -3.38 7.53 -3.98
N LEU A 34 -3.14 7.79 -5.27
CA LEU A 34 -3.66 8.96 -5.95
C LEU A 34 -4.64 8.53 -7.04
N GLU A 35 -5.93 8.72 -6.78
CA GLU A 35 -6.97 8.34 -7.74
C GLU A 35 -6.81 9.11 -9.06
N HIS A 36 -7.15 8.44 -10.16
CA HIS A 36 -7.18 9.02 -11.51
C HIS A 36 -5.82 9.41 -12.09
N ASN A 37 -4.72 9.02 -11.45
CA ASN A 37 -3.39 9.27 -12.00
C ASN A 37 -2.93 8.05 -12.79
N MET A 38 -3.30 8.03 -14.06
CA MET A 38 -2.92 6.96 -14.98
C MET A 38 -2.08 7.52 -16.11
N THR A 39 -1.11 6.75 -16.54
CA THR A 39 -0.27 7.10 -17.68
C THR A 39 0.00 5.84 -18.50
N CYS A 40 0.54 6.02 -19.70
CA CYS A 40 0.90 4.89 -20.56
C CYS A 40 2.26 5.17 -21.22
N GLY A 41 2.85 4.10 -21.73
CA GLY A 41 4.12 4.20 -22.43
C GLY A 41 4.46 2.88 -23.11
N LYS A 42 5.46 2.91 -23.95
CA LYS A 42 5.89 1.73 -24.71
C LYS A 42 6.81 0.82 -23.90
N THR A 43 7.44 1.35 -22.86
CA THR A 43 8.32 0.58 -21.98
C THR A 43 7.98 0.87 -20.53
N ARG A 44 8.39 -0.04 -19.64
CA ARG A 44 8.20 0.17 -18.20
C ARG A 44 8.94 1.39 -17.71
N GLU A 45 10.14 1.62 -18.23
CA GLU A 45 10.99 2.77 -17.85
C GLU A 45 10.32 4.09 -18.24
N GLU A 46 9.70 4.14 -19.40
CA GLU A 46 8.97 5.31 -19.86
C GLU A 46 7.78 5.59 -18.94
N VAL A 47 7.01 4.55 -18.60
CA VAL A 47 5.86 4.68 -17.69
C VAL A 47 6.31 5.14 -16.32
N LEU A 48 7.39 4.57 -15.80
CA LEU A 48 7.92 4.98 -14.49
C LEU A 48 8.31 6.46 -14.48
N SER A 49 8.99 6.90 -15.52
CA SER A 49 9.37 8.30 -15.67
C SER A 49 8.13 9.20 -15.70
N ASN A 50 7.11 8.79 -16.46
CA ASN A 50 5.85 9.52 -16.57
C ASN A 50 5.11 9.58 -15.23
N LEU A 51 5.14 8.49 -14.46
CA LEU A 51 4.52 8.45 -13.13
C LEU A 51 5.20 9.41 -12.16
N LYS A 52 6.54 9.50 -12.21
CA LYS A 52 7.28 10.44 -11.37
C LYS A 52 6.93 11.89 -11.71
N GLU A 53 6.81 12.19 -12.99
CA GLU A 53 6.38 13.53 -13.42
C GLU A 53 4.94 13.81 -13.00
N ALA A 54 4.06 12.82 -13.12
CA ALA A 54 2.67 12.94 -12.69
C ALA A 54 2.56 13.21 -11.20
N LEU A 55 3.39 12.55 -10.40
CA LEU A 55 3.42 12.78 -8.95
C LEU A 55 3.83 14.22 -8.62
N VAL A 56 4.88 14.73 -9.26
CA VAL A 56 5.32 16.10 -9.07
C VAL A 56 4.21 17.09 -9.44
N SER A 57 3.57 16.87 -10.59
CA SER A 57 2.49 17.73 -11.08
C SER A 57 1.29 17.72 -10.14
N TYR A 58 0.88 16.52 -9.70
CA TYR A 58 -0.26 16.38 -8.79
C TYR A 58 -0.01 17.08 -7.46
N VAL A 59 1.16 16.85 -6.87
CA VAL A 59 1.50 17.45 -5.57
C VAL A 59 1.61 18.97 -5.70
N THR A 60 2.28 19.46 -6.74
CA THR A 60 2.44 20.90 -6.96
C THR A 60 1.07 21.58 -7.10
N THR A 61 0.20 21.03 -7.93
CA THR A 61 -1.15 21.58 -8.14
C THR A 61 -1.95 21.54 -6.85
N SER A 62 -1.88 20.44 -6.12
CA SER A 62 -2.64 20.30 -4.88
C SER A 62 -2.16 21.28 -3.80
N LEU A 63 -0.85 21.48 -3.68
CA LEU A 63 -0.30 22.44 -2.73
C LEU A 63 -0.73 23.87 -3.07
N ASN A 64 -0.73 24.22 -4.36
CA ASN A 64 -1.14 25.54 -4.80
C ASN A 64 -2.61 25.82 -4.57
N ASN A 65 -3.44 24.78 -4.53
CA ASN A 65 -4.88 24.90 -4.33
C ASN A 65 -5.33 24.52 -2.91
N ASN A 66 -4.40 24.35 -2.00
CA ASN A 66 -4.68 23.97 -0.61
C ASN A 66 -5.54 22.70 -0.50
N MET A 67 -5.31 21.76 -1.39
CA MET A 67 -6.03 20.48 -1.39
C MET A 67 -5.32 19.46 -0.51
N VAL A 68 -6.10 18.55 0.11
CA VAL A 68 -5.55 17.45 0.87
C VAL A 68 -4.90 16.46 -0.09
N ILE A 69 -3.66 16.08 0.20
CA ILE A 69 -2.90 15.13 -0.61
C ILE A 69 -2.85 13.79 0.12
N PRO A 70 -3.41 12.71 -0.47
CA PRO A 70 -3.33 11.38 0.14
C PRO A 70 -1.87 10.95 0.32
N GLU A 71 -1.56 10.35 1.47
CA GLU A 71 -0.21 9.88 1.77
C GLU A 71 -0.21 8.36 1.82
N PRO A 72 0.88 7.71 1.37
CA PRO A 72 0.99 6.26 1.46
C PRO A 72 1.25 5.81 2.89
N LEU A 73 0.98 4.52 3.13
CA LEU A 73 1.31 3.93 4.42
C LEU A 73 2.83 3.93 4.60
N ASN A 74 3.28 4.24 5.82
CA ASN A 74 4.69 4.29 6.13
C ASN A 74 4.98 3.37 7.32
N LEU A 75 5.97 2.50 7.17
CA LEU A 75 6.33 1.52 8.18
C LEU A 75 6.54 2.14 9.56
N LYS A 76 7.14 3.32 9.64
CA LYS A 76 7.43 3.99 10.92
C LYS A 76 6.18 4.34 11.72
N ASP A 77 5.01 4.39 11.09
CA ASP A 77 3.75 4.74 11.75
C ASP A 77 3.07 3.52 12.40
N PHE A 78 3.62 2.33 12.20
CA PHE A 78 3.03 1.09 12.69
C PHE A 78 3.77 0.57 13.91
N LYS A 79 2.99 0.16 14.93
CA LYS A 79 3.54 -0.31 16.20
C LYS A 79 3.40 -1.82 16.40
N GLY A 80 2.71 -2.50 15.47
CA GLY A 80 2.52 -3.93 15.58
C GLY A 80 1.34 -4.35 16.44
N ASN A 81 0.49 -3.42 16.84
CA ASN A 81 -0.71 -3.73 17.62
C ASN A 81 -1.94 -3.72 16.74
N ILE A 82 -2.61 -4.86 16.66
CA ILE A 82 -3.82 -5.03 15.85
C ILE A 82 -4.90 -5.63 16.73
N THR A 83 -6.09 -5.02 16.71
CA THR A 83 -7.26 -5.58 17.36
C THR A 83 -8.03 -6.39 16.34
N TYR A 84 -8.23 -7.69 16.64
CA TYR A 84 -8.97 -8.60 15.77
C TYR A 84 -10.25 -9.05 16.47
N ARG A 85 -11.39 -8.78 15.83
CA ARG A 85 -12.69 -9.20 16.33
C ARG A 85 -13.31 -10.15 15.32
N THR A 86 -13.88 -11.26 15.80
CA THR A 86 -14.42 -12.29 14.93
C THR A 86 -15.65 -12.93 15.59
N SER A 87 -16.24 -13.94 14.93
CA SER A 87 -17.38 -14.66 15.48
C SER A 87 -16.97 -15.56 16.65
N LYS A 88 -17.93 -15.91 17.48
CA LYS A 88 -17.69 -16.85 18.60
C LYS A 88 -17.16 -18.19 18.09
N GLU A 89 -17.72 -18.68 16.98
CA GLU A 89 -17.33 -19.95 16.39
C GLU A 89 -15.87 -19.93 15.94
N ARG A 90 -15.46 -18.86 15.27
CA ARG A 90 -14.08 -18.73 14.80
C ARG A 90 -13.11 -18.58 15.99
N HIS A 91 -13.48 -17.79 16.98
CA HIS A 91 -12.68 -17.63 18.18
C HIS A 91 -12.47 -18.99 18.87
N TYR A 92 -13.55 -19.75 19.03
CA TYR A 92 -13.49 -21.08 19.62
C TYR A 92 -12.58 -22.01 18.81
N ARG A 93 -12.74 -22.04 17.49
CA ARG A 93 -11.93 -22.90 16.62
C ARG A 93 -10.46 -22.51 16.63
N LEU A 94 -10.17 -21.20 16.63
CA LEU A 94 -8.78 -20.74 16.75
C LEU A 94 -8.14 -21.19 18.06
N SER A 95 -8.86 -21.02 19.16
CA SER A 95 -8.35 -21.41 20.48
C SER A 95 -8.11 -22.93 20.56
N LYS A 96 -9.04 -23.70 20.03
CA LYS A 96 -8.94 -25.16 20.03
C LYS A 96 -7.77 -25.65 19.17
N GLN A 97 -7.64 -25.11 17.95
CA GLN A 97 -6.57 -25.50 17.05
C GLN A 97 -5.19 -25.08 17.58
N ALA A 98 -5.08 -23.88 18.15
CA ALA A 98 -3.83 -23.44 18.75
C ALA A 98 -3.41 -24.39 19.87
N LYS A 99 -4.36 -24.76 20.72
CA LYS A 99 -4.08 -25.68 21.83
C LYS A 99 -3.66 -27.06 21.34
N LEU A 100 -4.32 -27.57 20.29
CA LEU A 100 -3.96 -28.85 19.69
C LEU A 100 -2.55 -28.87 19.12
N HIS A 101 -2.07 -27.71 18.65
CA HIS A 101 -0.72 -27.57 18.11
C HIS A 101 0.30 -27.14 19.16
N GLY A 102 -0.09 -27.02 20.43
CA GLY A 102 0.80 -26.58 21.49
C GLY A 102 1.27 -25.14 21.37
N LYS A 103 0.46 -24.28 20.79
CA LYS A 103 0.80 -22.87 20.52
C LYS A 103 -0.18 -21.94 21.20
N SER A 104 0.27 -20.70 21.49
CA SER A 104 -0.64 -19.66 21.93
C SER A 104 -1.53 -19.24 20.75
N ILE A 105 -2.70 -18.66 21.04
CA ILE A 105 -3.60 -18.19 20.00
C ILE A 105 -2.91 -17.09 19.15
N ASN A 106 -2.12 -16.21 19.79
CA ASN A 106 -1.39 -15.17 19.07
C ASN A 106 -0.35 -15.76 18.10
N THR A 107 0.40 -16.76 18.54
CA THR A 107 1.37 -17.43 17.68
C THR A 107 0.68 -18.11 16.50
N PHE A 108 -0.43 -18.78 16.77
CA PHE A 108 -1.19 -19.47 15.74
C PHE A 108 -1.73 -18.49 14.68
N ILE A 109 -2.28 -17.36 15.15
CA ILE A 109 -2.77 -16.31 14.27
C ILE A 109 -1.62 -15.69 13.46
N ASP A 110 -0.49 -15.41 14.12
CA ASP A 110 0.67 -14.83 13.46
C ASP A 110 1.19 -15.73 12.33
N GLU A 111 1.27 -17.02 12.57
CA GLU A 111 1.68 -17.97 11.54
C GLU A 111 0.72 -17.99 10.35
N ALA A 112 -0.58 -17.94 10.61
CA ALA A 112 -1.59 -17.92 9.56
C ALA A 112 -1.47 -16.63 8.72
N ILE A 113 -1.25 -15.50 9.38
CA ILE A 113 -1.08 -14.21 8.70
C ILE A 113 0.21 -14.21 7.89
N ALA A 114 1.32 -14.68 8.45
CA ALA A 114 2.59 -14.77 7.76
C ALA A 114 2.46 -15.62 6.49
N GLU A 115 1.76 -16.74 6.59
CA GLU A 115 1.50 -17.62 5.45
C GLU A 115 0.68 -16.89 4.39
N LYS A 116 -0.37 -16.17 4.79
CA LYS A 116 -1.23 -15.42 3.86
C LYS A 116 -0.47 -14.29 3.16
N LEU A 117 0.47 -13.65 3.86
CA LEU A 117 1.30 -12.57 3.32
C LEU A 117 2.56 -13.10 2.63
N GLU A 118 2.75 -14.43 2.58
CA GLU A 118 3.95 -15.07 2.04
C GLU A 118 5.23 -14.55 2.71
N MET A 119 5.15 -14.37 4.02
CA MET A 119 6.28 -13.92 4.85
C MET A 119 6.81 -15.08 5.71
N ASN A 120 8.10 -15.06 5.96
CA ASN A 120 8.75 -16.04 6.86
C ASN A 120 8.98 -15.47 8.24
#